data_8a1df37d7b5f841dbfe25e9ce0e0bf0d
#
_entry.id   8a1df37d7b5f841dbfe25e9ce0e0bf0d
#
_cell.length_a   1.000
_cell.length_b   1.000
_cell.length_c   1.000
_cell.angle_alpha   90.00
_cell.angle_beta   90.00
_cell.angle_gamma   90.00
#
_symmetry.space_group_name_H-M   'P 1'
#
loop_
_entity.id
_entity.type
_entity.pdbx_description
1 polymer ?
#
loop_
_entity_poly.entity_id
_entity_poly.type
_entity_poly.pdbx_seq_one_letter_code
_entity_poly.pdbx_strand_id
1 'polypeptide(L)'
;MTKQNIGIIYGGKSAEHSISLLTAKSIINAIDKEKYNVFPIFISLKGNWARGEQITSEVVDQHDLIFSNFDNDISGLLFEDGRKFDIVFPVLHGPNGEDGTIQGLLEIMDIAYVGNNVLSSAAGMDKVVMKQLFAAYDLPQLPYVHFIEYTWKNKKDAIIAEINENLKYPVFVKPANLGSSVGISRCNDEAELVKGIEEALKFDKKIVVEQGAVEAKEIEVAVLGYNEVKTTDPGEIVNISSTEFYDYETKYTDGQSRMDIPAPVDTTLYPKFREMAATAFRAISGSGLVRADFFYTKEGEIFINEVNTMPGFTPFSMFPSLWANMNVSYPEIIEELFKLAIERYEDRKDLLTEE
;
A
#
# COMPACT_ATOMS: atom_id res chain seq x y z
N MET A 1 -29.24 16.20 -9.63
CA MET A 1 -27.79 16.44 -9.80
C MET A 1 -27.31 15.51 -10.90
N THR A 2 -26.38 15.93 -11.74
CA THR A 2 -25.72 15.02 -12.69
C THR A 2 -24.84 14.05 -11.92
N LYS A 3 -24.85 12.77 -12.31
CA LYS A 3 -23.96 11.77 -11.70
C LYS A 3 -22.51 12.11 -12.01
N GLN A 4 -21.61 11.90 -11.03
CA GLN A 4 -20.17 12.03 -11.24
C GLN A 4 -19.62 10.81 -11.98
N ASN A 5 -18.64 11.02 -12.84
CA ASN A 5 -17.97 9.97 -13.60
C ASN A 5 -16.74 9.49 -12.86
N ILE A 6 -16.75 8.22 -12.45
CA ILE A 6 -15.68 7.58 -11.68
C ILE A 6 -14.92 6.62 -12.61
N GLY A 7 -13.61 6.85 -12.76
CA GLY A 7 -12.71 5.92 -13.44
C GLY A 7 -12.05 4.98 -12.44
N ILE A 8 -12.12 3.68 -12.63
CA ILE A 8 -11.41 2.68 -11.81
C ILE A 8 -10.25 2.13 -12.63
N ILE A 9 -9.00 2.47 -12.25
CA ILE A 9 -7.79 1.97 -12.91
C ILE A 9 -7.31 0.71 -12.19
N TYR A 10 -7.07 -0.36 -12.92
CA TYR A 10 -6.66 -1.64 -12.36
C TYR A 10 -5.83 -2.48 -13.33
N GLY A 11 -5.26 -3.58 -12.83
CA GLY A 11 -4.35 -4.46 -13.55
C GLY A 11 -2.90 -4.05 -13.32
N GLY A 12 -2.20 -3.60 -14.37
CA GLY A 12 -0.83 -3.07 -14.30
C GLY A 12 0.25 -4.13 -14.53
N LYS A 13 1.49 -3.65 -14.73
CA LYS A 13 2.71 -4.48 -14.89
C LYS A 13 3.28 -4.84 -13.52
N SER A 14 2.57 -5.68 -12.79
CA SER A 14 2.93 -6.05 -11.42
C SER A 14 2.68 -7.53 -11.19
N ALA A 15 3.41 -8.14 -10.25
CA ALA A 15 3.12 -9.48 -9.76
C ALA A 15 1.72 -9.57 -9.11
N GLU A 16 1.20 -8.44 -8.65
CA GLU A 16 -0.11 -8.31 -7.99
C GLU A 16 -1.26 -7.99 -8.97
N HIS A 17 -1.06 -8.18 -10.29
CA HIS A 17 -2.05 -7.90 -11.33
C HIS A 17 -3.42 -8.56 -11.07
N SER A 18 -3.42 -9.82 -10.70
CA SER A 18 -4.66 -10.58 -10.41
C SER A 18 -5.40 -10.06 -9.19
N ILE A 19 -4.66 -9.62 -8.16
CA ILE A 19 -5.23 -9.02 -6.95
C ILE A 19 -5.88 -7.67 -7.28
N SER A 20 -5.25 -6.88 -8.13
CA SER A 20 -5.80 -5.62 -8.63
C SER A 20 -7.14 -5.83 -9.35
N LEU A 21 -7.28 -6.87 -10.18
CA LEU A 21 -8.54 -7.24 -10.84
C LEU A 21 -9.64 -7.60 -9.82
N LEU A 22 -9.31 -8.42 -8.83
CA LEU A 22 -10.24 -8.84 -7.79
C LEU A 22 -10.70 -7.65 -6.93
N THR A 23 -9.77 -6.77 -6.57
CA THR A 23 -10.05 -5.56 -5.81
C THR A 23 -10.93 -4.60 -6.62
N ALA A 24 -10.61 -4.38 -7.91
CA ALA A 24 -11.41 -3.54 -8.79
C ALA A 24 -12.85 -4.04 -8.92
N LYS A 25 -13.07 -5.35 -9.12
CA LYS A 25 -14.39 -5.96 -9.12
C LYS A 25 -15.17 -5.64 -7.83
N SER A 26 -14.51 -5.78 -6.68
CA SER A 26 -15.13 -5.53 -5.37
C SER A 26 -15.55 -4.07 -5.22
N ILE A 27 -14.67 -3.13 -5.58
CA ILE A 27 -14.93 -1.68 -5.52
C ILE A 27 -16.06 -1.31 -6.49
N ILE A 28 -16.00 -1.76 -7.75
CA ILE A 28 -17.00 -1.47 -8.78
C ILE A 28 -18.39 -1.93 -8.32
N ASN A 29 -18.48 -3.10 -7.71
CA ASN A 29 -19.75 -3.64 -7.22
C ASN A 29 -20.29 -2.90 -5.98
N ALA A 30 -19.40 -2.32 -5.17
CA ALA A 30 -19.80 -1.60 -3.96
C ALA A 30 -20.18 -0.13 -4.20
N ILE A 31 -19.76 0.46 -5.32
CA ILE A 31 -20.10 1.84 -5.67
C ILE A 31 -21.59 1.95 -5.99
N ASP A 32 -22.26 2.95 -5.42
CA ASP A 32 -23.67 3.27 -5.68
C ASP A 32 -23.87 3.81 -7.11
N LYS A 33 -24.35 2.96 -8.00
CA LYS A 33 -24.58 3.29 -9.42
C LYS A 33 -25.76 4.25 -9.63
N GLU A 34 -26.56 4.55 -8.59
CA GLU A 34 -27.55 5.63 -8.66
C GLU A 34 -26.92 7.01 -8.50
N LYS A 35 -25.78 7.12 -7.81
CA LYS A 35 -25.04 8.36 -7.60
C LYS A 35 -23.93 8.56 -8.63
N TYR A 36 -23.30 7.48 -9.11
CA TYR A 36 -22.07 7.53 -9.92
C TYR A 36 -22.20 6.77 -11.24
N ASN A 37 -21.55 7.27 -12.27
CA ASN A 37 -21.26 6.53 -13.49
C ASN A 37 -19.87 5.90 -13.35
N VAL A 38 -19.77 4.58 -13.42
CA VAL A 38 -18.52 3.85 -13.17
C VAL A 38 -17.96 3.33 -14.48
N PHE A 39 -16.69 3.62 -14.75
CA PHE A 39 -15.98 3.21 -15.95
C PHE A 39 -14.72 2.42 -15.58
N PRO A 40 -14.55 1.20 -16.09
CA PRO A 40 -13.36 0.41 -15.87
C PRO A 40 -12.24 0.86 -16.82
N ILE A 41 -11.02 0.97 -16.28
CA ILE A 41 -9.81 1.32 -17.03
C ILE A 41 -8.76 0.25 -16.73
N PHE A 42 -8.59 -0.67 -17.67
CA PHE A 42 -7.71 -1.81 -17.54
C PHE A 42 -6.31 -1.54 -18.07
N ILE A 43 -5.29 -1.95 -17.32
CA ILE A 43 -3.90 -1.97 -17.75
C ILE A 43 -3.42 -3.42 -17.80
N SER A 44 -3.03 -3.90 -18.98
CA SER A 44 -2.53 -5.26 -19.15
C SER A 44 -1.16 -5.47 -18.49
N LEU A 45 -0.73 -6.73 -18.36
CA LEU A 45 0.64 -7.09 -17.94
C LEU A 45 1.74 -6.52 -18.87
N LYS A 46 1.41 -6.17 -20.11
CA LYS A 46 2.32 -5.51 -21.04
C LYS A 46 2.34 -3.99 -20.91
N GLY A 47 1.44 -3.42 -20.10
CA GLY A 47 1.30 -1.99 -19.89
C GLY A 47 0.38 -1.30 -20.92
N ASN A 48 -0.39 -2.06 -21.69
CA ASN A 48 -1.38 -1.48 -22.63
C ASN A 48 -2.66 -1.11 -21.88
N TRP A 49 -3.24 0.02 -22.23
CA TRP A 49 -4.44 0.59 -21.61
C TRP A 49 -5.68 0.31 -22.44
N ALA A 50 -6.79 0.04 -21.76
CA ALA A 50 -8.11 -0.10 -22.37
C ALA A 50 -9.19 0.43 -21.43
N ARG A 51 -10.07 1.30 -21.93
CA ARG A 51 -11.27 1.72 -21.20
C ARG A 51 -12.46 0.89 -21.67
N GLY A 52 -13.24 0.36 -20.71
CA GLY A 52 -14.51 -0.28 -20.99
C GLY A 52 -15.68 0.72 -21.00
N GLU A 53 -16.83 0.22 -21.40
CA GLU A 53 -18.10 0.93 -21.31
C GLU A 53 -18.53 1.15 -19.85
N GLN A 54 -19.49 2.07 -19.64
CA GLN A 54 -20.06 2.31 -18.32
C GLN A 54 -20.66 1.03 -17.73
N ILE A 55 -20.26 0.68 -16.51
CA ILE A 55 -20.80 -0.46 -15.77
C ILE A 55 -22.09 -0.05 -15.06
N THR A 56 -23.20 -0.67 -15.47
CA THR A 56 -24.55 -0.39 -14.93
C THR A 56 -25.11 -1.55 -14.09
N SER A 57 -24.47 -2.73 -14.15
CA SER A 57 -24.88 -3.94 -13.43
C SER A 57 -23.75 -4.48 -12.56
N GLU A 58 -24.02 -5.55 -11.84
CA GLU A 58 -23.00 -6.27 -11.07
C GLU A 58 -22.01 -6.98 -11.99
N VAL A 59 -20.72 -6.89 -11.67
CA VAL A 59 -19.64 -7.67 -12.31
C VAL A 59 -19.54 -9.01 -11.59
N VAL A 60 -19.93 -10.09 -12.25
CA VAL A 60 -19.96 -11.43 -11.67
C VAL A 60 -18.58 -12.07 -11.68
N ASP A 61 -17.86 -12.00 -12.80
CA ASP A 61 -16.52 -12.56 -12.94
C ASP A 61 -15.50 -11.42 -13.14
N GLN A 62 -14.40 -11.46 -12.42
CA GLN A 62 -13.30 -10.50 -12.60
C GLN A 62 -12.69 -10.54 -14.01
N HIS A 63 -12.80 -11.66 -14.71
CA HIS A 63 -12.35 -11.80 -16.10
C HIS A 63 -13.15 -10.94 -17.09
N ASP A 64 -14.38 -10.54 -16.73
CA ASP A 64 -15.18 -9.58 -17.51
C ASP A 64 -14.57 -8.18 -17.54
N LEU A 65 -13.61 -7.92 -16.64
CA LEU A 65 -12.83 -6.69 -16.57
C LEU A 65 -11.54 -6.73 -17.39
N ILE A 66 -11.27 -7.79 -18.15
CA ILE A 66 -10.11 -7.92 -19.04
C ILE A 66 -10.50 -7.56 -20.46
N PHE A 67 -9.94 -6.48 -20.97
CA PHE A 67 -10.19 -5.99 -22.32
C PHE A 67 -9.04 -6.34 -23.27
N SER A 68 -9.36 -6.58 -24.53
CA SER A 68 -8.41 -6.89 -25.59
C SER A 68 -8.22 -5.76 -26.61
N ASN A 69 -9.15 -4.81 -26.65
CA ASN A 69 -9.09 -3.66 -27.52
C ASN A 69 -8.33 -2.55 -26.78
N PHE A 70 -7.06 -2.36 -27.13
CA PHE A 70 -6.19 -1.38 -26.50
C PHE A 70 -6.03 -0.16 -27.41
N ASP A 71 -6.17 1.02 -26.81
CA ASP A 71 -5.87 2.29 -27.48
C ASP A 71 -4.37 2.59 -27.50
N ASN A 72 -3.56 1.77 -26.80
CA ASN A 72 -2.09 1.84 -26.66
C ASN A 72 -1.56 3.16 -26.11
N ASP A 73 -2.41 4.00 -25.56
CA ASP A 73 -2.09 5.28 -24.96
C ASP A 73 -2.95 5.55 -23.71
N ILE A 74 -2.68 6.65 -23.05
CA ILE A 74 -3.42 7.11 -21.85
C ILE A 74 -4.75 7.81 -22.20
N SER A 75 -5.20 7.78 -23.47
CA SER A 75 -6.46 8.43 -23.90
C SER A 75 -7.68 7.87 -23.17
N GLY A 76 -7.60 6.63 -22.66
CA GLY A 76 -8.62 6.05 -21.79
C GLY A 76 -8.94 6.86 -20.53
N LEU A 77 -8.07 7.80 -20.12
CA LEU A 77 -8.33 8.75 -19.02
C LEU A 77 -9.17 9.97 -19.44
N LEU A 78 -9.50 10.12 -20.70
CA LEU A 78 -10.34 11.18 -21.22
C LEU A 78 -11.54 10.58 -21.96
N PHE A 79 -12.66 11.29 -21.96
CA PHE A 79 -13.79 10.99 -22.84
C PHE A 79 -13.50 11.50 -24.27
N GLU A 80 -14.22 10.99 -25.30
CA GLU A 80 -14.02 11.38 -26.69
C GLU A 80 -14.20 12.89 -26.93
N ASP A 81 -15.03 13.54 -26.10
CA ASP A 81 -15.26 14.99 -26.13
C ASP A 81 -14.20 15.80 -25.33
N GLY A 82 -13.16 15.14 -24.82
CA GLY A 82 -12.08 15.74 -24.05
C GLY A 82 -12.39 15.98 -22.58
N ARG A 83 -13.60 15.63 -22.09
CA ARG A 83 -13.90 15.70 -20.65
C ARG A 83 -13.03 14.74 -19.87
N LYS A 84 -12.72 15.10 -18.64
CA LYS A 84 -12.00 14.28 -17.64
C LYS A 84 -13.00 13.51 -16.77
N PHE A 85 -12.53 12.49 -16.09
CA PHE A 85 -13.25 11.90 -14.95
C PHE A 85 -13.34 12.91 -13.81
N ASP A 86 -14.44 12.85 -13.06
CA ASP A 86 -14.59 13.68 -11.86
C ASP A 86 -13.67 13.13 -10.74
N ILE A 87 -13.55 11.80 -10.65
CA ILE A 87 -12.65 11.10 -9.73
C ILE A 87 -12.08 9.88 -10.42
N VAL A 88 -10.81 9.59 -10.18
CA VAL A 88 -10.18 8.31 -10.56
C VAL A 88 -9.77 7.55 -9.30
N PHE A 89 -10.06 6.26 -9.25
CA PHE A 89 -9.58 5.37 -8.20
C PHE A 89 -8.53 4.42 -8.79
N PRO A 90 -7.23 4.70 -8.58
CA PRO A 90 -6.17 3.78 -8.99
C PRO A 90 -6.09 2.62 -7.99
N VAL A 91 -6.49 1.43 -8.44
CA VAL A 91 -6.48 0.17 -7.69
C VAL A 91 -5.31 -0.68 -8.20
N LEU A 92 -4.13 -0.08 -8.25
CA LEU A 92 -2.90 -0.70 -8.72
C LEU A 92 -2.01 -1.01 -7.52
N HIS A 93 -1.56 -2.25 -7.40
CA HIS A 93 -0.66 -2.68 -6.33
C HIS A 93 0.78 -2.81 -6.83
N GLY A 94 1.74 -2.44 -5.97
CA GLY A 94 3.16 -2.51 -6.24
C GLY A 94 3.68 -1.38 -7.16
N PRO A 95 4.76 -1.64 -7.91
CA PRO A 95 5.40 -0.64 -8.77
C PRO A 95 4.46 -0.02 -9.79
N ASN A 96 4.62 1.28 -10.03
CA ASN A 96 3.77 2.17 -10.83
C ASN A 96 2.38 2.45 -10.23
N GLY A 97 1.92 1.70 -9.23
CA GLY A 97 0.65 1.91 -8.55
C GLY A 97 0.78 2.64 -7.23
N GLU A 98 1.79 2.27 -6.44
CA GLU A 98 1.97 2.76 -5.07
C GLU A 98 3.19 3.66 -4.87
N ASP A 99 3.94 3.96 -5.92
CA ASP A 99 5.24 4.65 -5.90
C ASP A 99 5.19 6.12 -6.36
N GLY A 100 4.01 6.68 -6.56
CA GLY A 100 3.83 8.06 -7.04
C GLY A 100 3.74 8.20 -8.56
N THR A 101 3.98 7.13 -9.33
CA THR A 101 4.01 7.20 -10.81
C THR A 101 2.63 7.48 -11.40
N ILE A 102 1.62 6.69 -11.06
CA ILE A 102 0.24 6.91 -11.54
C ILE A 102 -0.35 8.19 -10.94
N GLN A 103 0.00 8.50 -9.69
CA GLN A 103 -0.43 9.72 -9.01
C GLN A 103 0.10 10.96 -9.73
N GLY A 104 1.38 10.95 -10.16
CA GLY A 104 1.97 12.03 -10.93
C GLY A 104 1.30 12.23 -12.29
N LEU A 105 0.91 11.15 -12.97
CA LEU A 105 0.14 11.23 -14.20
C LEU A 105 -1.20 11.92 -13.97
N LEU A 106 -1.94 11.51 -12.94
CA LEU A 106 -3.26 12.06 -12.63
C LEU A 106 -3.18 13.54 -12.19
N GLU A 107 -2.10 13.92 -11.48
CA GLU A 107 -1.85 15.33 -11.12
C GLU A 107 -1.55 16.20 -12.33
N ILE A 108 -0.71 15.73 -13.28
CA ILE A 108 -0.40 16.45 -14.52
C ILE A 108 -1.67 16.59 -15.40
N MET A 109 -2.52 15.57 -15.41
CA MET A 109 -3.80 15.61 -16.11
C MET A 109 -4.88 16.44 -15.40
N ASP A 110 -4.58 16.94 -14.19
CA ASP A 110 -5.52 17.70 -13.36
C ASP A 110 -6.83 16.93 -13.14
N ILE A 111 -6.72 15.70 -12.64
CA ILE A 111 -7.81 14.80 -12.30
C ILE A 111 -7.76 14.51 -10.79
N ALA A 112 -8.91 14.63 -10.09
CA ALA A 112 -9.01 14.18 -8.71
C ALA A 112 -8.86 12.65 -8.63
N TYR A 113 -8.13 12.16 -7.63
CA TYR A 113 -7.92 10.72 -7.48
C TYR A 113 -7.89 10.27 -6.02
N VAL A 114 -8.34 9.04 -5.82
CA VAL A 114 -8.34 8.37 -4.51
C VAL A 114 -6.94 7.95 -4.11
N GLY A 115 -6.66 8.02 -2.83
CA GLY A 115 -5.42 7.52 -2.23
C GLY A 115 -4.38 8.60 -1.99
N ASN A 116 -3.16 8.16 -1.77
CA ASN A 116 -2.03 9.00 -1.41
C ASN A 116 -1.54 9.86 -2.59
N ASN A 117 -0.95 11.03 -2.30
CA ASN A 117 -0.36 11.88 -3.32
C ASN A 117 1.00 11.35 -3.81
N VAL A 118 1.64 12.04 -4.73
CA VAL A 118 2.95 11.65 -5.30
C VAL A 118 3.99 11.46 -4.20
N LEU A 119 4.11 12.43 -3.29
CA LEU A 119 5.12 12.39 -2.23
C LEU A 119 4.88 11.24 -1.26
N SER A 120 3.66 11.12 -0.75
CA SER A 120 3.33 10.08 0.23
C SER A 120 3.42 8.67 -0.36
N SER A 121 3.03 8.49 -1.61
CA SER A 121 3.16 7.22 -2.31
C SER A 121 4.64 6.83 -2.48
N ALA A 122 5.47 7.74 -2.99
CA ALA A 122 6.89 7.49 -3.19
C ALA A 122 7.63 7.25 -1.86
N ALA A 123 7.33 8.05 -0.83
CA ALA A 123 7.93 7.92 0.49
C ALA A 123 7.49 6.62 1.21
N GLY A 124 6.21 6.23 1.08
CA GLY A 124 5.68 5.00 1.65
C GLY A 124 6.18 3.73 0.94
N MET A 125 6.52 3.83 -0.35
CA MET A 125 7.05 2.69 -1.11
C MET A 125 8.50 2.40 -0.79
N ASP A 126 9.34 3.42 -0.61
CA ASP A 126 10.76 3.27 -0.32
C ASP A 126 11.01 3.06 1.19
N LYS A 127 11.27 1.81 1.59
CA LYS A 127 11.46 1.43 3.00
C LYS A 127 12.54 2.25 3.72
N VAL A 128 13.57 2.69 3.02
CA VAL A 128 14.65 3.49 3.62
C VAL A 128 14.17 4.91 3.89
N VAL A 129 13.53 5.55 2.89
CA VAL A 129 12.98 6.91 3.05
C VAL A 129 11.88 6.92 4.11
N MET A 130 10.98 5.96 4.07
CA MET A 130 9.92 5.79 5.06
C MET A 130 10.48 5.68 6.48
N LYS A 131 11.48 4.82 6.71
CA LYS A 131 12.13 4.66 8.02
C LYS A 131 12.85 5.94 8.48
N GLN A 132 13.46 6.69 7.59
CA GLN A 132 14.07 7.99 7.90
C GLN A 132 13.01 9.02 8.33
N LEU A 133 11.86 9.04 7.66
CA LEU A 133 10.73 9.89 8.06
C LEU A 133 10.17 9.45 9.42
N PHE A 134 10.00 8.17 9.67
CA PHE A 134 9.55 7.67 10.98
C PHE A 134 10.51 8.07 12.10
N ALA A 135 11.82 7.99 11.86
CA ALA A 135 12.82 8.45 12.83
C ALA A 135 12.72 9.96 13.11
N ALA A 136 12.43 10.78 12.10
CA ALA A 136 12.25 12.23 12.26
C ALA A 136 10.99 12.58 13.08
N TYR A 137 10.05 11.65 13.23
CA TYR A 137 8.84 11.77 14.05
C TYR A 137 8.91 10.96 15.35
N ASP A 138 10.10 10.53 15.76
CA ASP A 138 10.35 9.75 16.99
C ASP A 138 9.53 8.45 17.09
N LEU A 139 9.13 7.86 15.95
CA LEU A 139 8.45 6.58 15.94
C LEU A 139 9.44 5.44 16.21
N PRO A 140 9.20 4.60 17.23
CA PRO A 140 10.06 3.45 17.52
C PRO A 140 10.12 2.47 16.36
N GLN A 141 11.32 2.08 15.97
CA GLN A 141 11.59 1.16 14.88
C GLN A 141 12.61 0.11 15.28
N LEU A 142 12.60 -1.04 14.63
CA LEU A 142 13.69 -2.00 14.74
C LEU A 142 14.97 -1.42 14.11
N PRO A 143 16.16 -1.75 14.67
CA PRO A 143 17.43 -1.35 14.09
C PRO A 143 17.58 -1.85 12.64
N TYR A 144 18.19 -1.05 11.78
CA TYR A 144 18.43 -1.41 10.39
C TYR A 144 19.69 -0.77 9.82
N VAL A 145 20.24 -1.38 8.78
CA VAL A 145 21.34 -0.87 7.94
C VAL A 145 20.85 -0.85 6.50
N HIS A 146 21.24 0.16 5.73
CA HIS A 146 20.85 0.25 4.33
C HIS A 146 22.03 0.67 3.44
N PHE A 147 22.00 0.23 2.21
CA PHE A 147 23.04 0.56 1.22
C PHE A 147 22.50 0.38 -0.21
N ILE A 148 23.28 0.88 -1.17
CA ILE A 148 23.02 0.69 -2.60
C ILE A 148 23.96 -0.37 -3.19
N GLU A 149 23.56 -0.99 -4.29
CA GLU A 149 24.37 -2.01 -5.01
C GLU A 149 25.81 -1.54 -5.25
N TYR A 150 26.02 -0.28 -5.60
CA TYR A 150 27.37 0.29 -5.81
C TYR A 150 28.24 0.16 -4.56
N THR A 151 27.70 0.49 -3.39
CA THR A 151 28.43 0.39 -2.11
C THR A 151 28.71 -1.08 -1.77
N TRP A 152 27.74 -1.99 -1.97
CA TRP A 152 27.94 -3.42 -1.79
C TRP A 152 29.09 -3.97 -2.63
N LYS A 153 29.13 -3.66 -3.94
CA LYS A 153 30.18 -4.11 -4.84
C LYS A 153 31.59 -3.60 -4.50
N ASN A 154 31.71 -2.43 -3.89
CA ASN A 154 32.98 -1.79 -3.63
C ASN A 154 33.45 -1.83 -2.16
N LYS A 155 32.54 -2.10 -1.19
CA LYS A 155 32.81 -2.03 0.24
C LYS A 155 32.09 -3.14 1.00
N LYS A 156 32.01 -4.34 0.44
CA LYS A 156 31.25 -5.48 0.98
C LYS A 156 31.59 -5.77 2.44
N ASP A 157 32.90 -5.90 2.75
CA ASP A 157 33.35 -6.23 4.10
C ASP A 157 33.00 -5.15 5.14
N ALA A 158 33.02 -3.89 4.74
CA ALA A 158 32.64 -2.78 5.63
C ALA A 158 31.13 -2.80 5.92
N ILE A 159 30.29 -3.13 4.94
CA ILE A 159 28.83 -3.26 5.13
C ILE A 159 28.53 -4.46 6.06
N ILE A 160 29.19 -5.60 5.84
CA ILE A 160 29.01 -6.77 6.71
C ILE A 160 29.43 -6.44 8.15
N ALA A 161 30.55 -5.74 8.33
CA ALA A 161 31.01 -5.32 9.65
C ALA A 161 29.99 -4.37 10.32
N GLU A 162 29.44 -3.40 9.58
CA GLU A 162 28.42 -2.47 10.07
C GLU A 162 27.14 -3.22 10.49
N ILE A 163 26.69 -4.20 9.68
CA ILE A 163 25.53 -5.03 10.01
C ILE A 163 25.78 -5.83 11.29
N ASN A 164 26.92 -6.52 11.40
CA ASN A 164 27.28 -7.35 12.56
C ASN A 164 27.49 -6.52 13.84
N GLU A 165 27.89 -5.24 13.73
CA GLU A 165 28.02 -4.33 14.86
C GLU A 165 26.66 -3.83 15.37
N ASN A 166 25.73 -3.52 14.47
CA ASN A 166 24.50 -2.82 14.81
C ASN A 166 23.27 -3.75 14.95
N LEU A 167 23.29 -4.94 14.33
CA LEU A 167 22.15 -5.85 14.29
C LEU A 167 22.46 -7.19 14.91
N LYS A 168 21.41 -7.86 15.41
CA LYS A 168 21.48 -9.23 15.93
C LYS A 168 20.69 -10.16 15.00
N TYR A 169 21.27 -11.33 14.70
CA TYR A 169 20.56 -12.36 13.95
C TYR A 169 19.39 -12.96 14.75
N PRO A 170 18.30 -13.38 14.08
CA PRO A 170 18.10 -13.30 12.65
C PRO A 170 17.89 -11.88 12.16
N VAL A 171 18.35 -11.60 10.93
CA VAL A 171 18.07 -10.35 10.23
C VAL A 171 17.24 -10.62 8.97
N PHE A 172 16.51 -9.61 8.52
CA PHE A 172 15.73 -9.66 7.28
C PHE A 172 16.34 -8.73 6.23
N VAL A 173 16.72 -9.32 5.11
CA VAL A 173 17.18 -8.58 3.93
C VAL A 173 16.00 -8.29 3.03
N LYS A 174 15.81 -7.03 2.65
CA LYS A 174 14.64 -6.58 1.89
C LYS A 174 15.07 -5.63 0.76
N PRO A 175 14.54 -5.79 -0.48
CA PRO A 175 14.54 -4.71 -1.46
C PRO A 175 13.83 -3.47 -0.89
N ALA A 176 14.32 -2.26 -1.18
CA ALA A 176 13.73 -1.04 -0.61
C ALA A 176 12.36 -0.71 -1.21
N ASN A 177 12.17 -0.92 -2.53
CA ASN A 177 11.01 -0.47 -3.30
C ASN A 177 10.14 -1.64 -3.82
N LEU A 178 9.81 -2.60 -2.96
CA LEU A 178 8.91 -3.70 -3.29
C LEU A 178 7.95 -4.01 -2.15
N GLY A 179 6.75 -4.47 -2.54
CA GLY A 179 5.71 -4.98 -1.64
C GLY A 179 5.65 -6.52 -1.62
N SER A 180 4.59 -7.04 -0.98
CA SER A 180 4.19 -8.46 -1.00
C SER A 180 5.30 -9.47 -0.66
N SER A 181 6.24 -9.07 0.18
CA SER A 181 7.38 -9.91 0.62
C SER A 181 8.28 -10.45 -0.49
N VAL A 182 8.18 -9.91 -1.72
CA VAL A 182 9.02 -10.32 -2.86
C VAL A 182 10.49 -9.94 -2.61
N GLY A 183 11.39 -10.92 -2.75
CA GLY A 183 12.83 -10.70 -2.57
C GLY A 183 13.27 -10.55 -1.11
N ILE A 184 12.41 -10.80 -0.13
CA ILE A 184 12.76 -10.79 1.29
C ILE A 184 13.39 -12.14 1.68
N SER A 185 14.48 -12.08 2.45
CA SER A 185 15.16 -13.25 3.00
C SER A 185 15.38 -13.09 4.51
N ARG A 186 14.96 -14.08 5.30
CA ARG A 186 15.39 -14.24 6.69
C ARG A 186 16.78 -14.87 6.70
N CYS A 187 17.70 -14.28 7.43
CA CYS A 187 19.09 -14.72 7.50
C CYS A 187 19.47 -14.96 8.96
N ASN A 188 19.94 -16.16 9.29
CA ASN A 188 20.29 -16.56 10.64
C ASN A 188 21.80 -16.42 10.93
N ASP A 189 22.59 -16.20 9.88
CA ASP A 189 24.03 -16.00 9.96
C ASP A 189 24.55 -15.16 8.78
N GLU A 190 25.86 -14.87 8.78
CA GLU A 190 26.52 -14.06 7.76
C GLU A 190 26.50 -14.73 6.36
N ALA A 191 26.58 -16.05 6.30
CA ALA A 191 26.56 -16.74 5.01
C ALA A 191 25.19 -16.65 4.34
N GLU A 192 24.11 -16.75 5.12
CA GLU A 192 22.73 -16.52 4.65
C GLU A 192 22.51 -15.04 4.32
N LEU A 193 23.05 -14.10 5.12
CA LEU A 193 22.99 -12.67 4.86
C LEU A 193 23.55 -12.32 3.48
N VAL A 194 24.74 -12.81 3.14
CA VAL A 194 25.37 -12.55 1.85
C VAL A 194 24.50 -13.06 0.69
N LYS A 195 23.95 -14.27 0.82
CA LYS A 195 23.05 -14.85 -0.20
C LYS A 195 21.76 -14.03 -0.33
N GLY A 196 21.17 -13.65 0.81
CA GLY A 196 19.96 -12.83 0.84
C GLY A 196 20.15 -11.47 0.16
N ILE A 197 21.30 -10.82 0.38
CA ILE A 197 21.62 -9.55 -0.28
C ILE A 197 21.77 -9.75 -1.80
N GLU A 198 22.48 -10.78 -2.23
CA GLU A 198 22.66 -11.08 -3.66
C GLU A 198 21.33 -11.42 -4.36
N GLU A 199 20.40 -12.06 -3.64
CA GLU A 199 19.05 -12.33 -4.15
C GLU A 199 18.23 -11.03 -4.23
N ALA A 200 18.18 -10.23 -3.17
CA ALA A 200 17.42 -8.98 -3.10
C ALA A 200 17.90 -7.97 -4.17
N LEU A 201 19.20 -7.93 -4.48
CA LEU A 201 19.77 -7.07 -5.53
C LEU A 201 19.29 -7.40 -6.96
N LYS A 202 18.65 -8.54 -7.17
CA LYS A 202 17.97 -8.84 -8.45
C LYS A 202 16.70 -8.03 -8.65
N PHE A 203 16.12 -7.56 -7.56
CA PHE A 203 14.83 -6.86 -7.53
C PHE A 203 14.98 -5.34 -7.35
N ASP A 204 15.96 -4.89 -6.55
CA ASP A 204 16.19 -3.45 -6.33
C ASP A 204 17.69 -3.17 -6.17
N LYS A 205 18.10 -1.94 -6.52
CA LYS A 205 19.47 -1.45 -6.33
C LYS A 205 19.72 -0.89 -4.93
N LYS A 206 18.69 -0.72 -4.12
CA LYS A 206 18.73 -0.26 -2.74
C LYS A 206 18.22 -1.37 -1.82
N ILE A 207 19.02 -1.71 -0.81
CA ILE A 207 18.74 -2.79 0.13
C ILE A 207 18.64 -2.23 1.54
N VAL A 208 17.69 -2.75 2.30
CA VAL A 208 17.59 -2.58 3.74
C VAL A 208 17.78 -3.95 4.42
N VAL A 209 18.62 -3.98 5.44
CA VAL A 209 18.80 -5.13 6.34
C VAL A 209 18.29 -4.72 7.70
N GLU A 210 17.33 -5.43 8.23
CA GLU A 210 16.61 -5.09 9.46
C GLU A 210 16.70 -6.21 10.47
N GLN A 211 16.85 -5.87 11.74
CA GLN A 211 16.80 -6.86 12.83
C GLN A 211 15.43 -7.55 12.86
N GLY A 212 15.42 -8.85 13.04
CA GLY A 212 14.18 -9.62 13.13
C GLY A 212 13.40 -9.37 14.41
N ALA A 213 12.10 -9.17 14.31
CA ALA A 213 11.15 -9.15 15.42
C ALA A 213 10.74 -10.61 15.75
N VAL A 214 11.63 -11.35 16.42
CA VAL A 214 11.37 -12.76 16.73
C VAL A 214 10.18 -12.89 17.67
N GLU A 215 9.22 -13.77 17.31
CA GLU A 215 8.01 -14.05 18.10
C GLU A 215 7.13 -12.83 18.42
N ALA A 216 7.29 -11.73 17.69
CA ALA A 216 6.40 -10.59 17.80
C ALA A 216 5.06 -10.87 17.12
N LYS A 217 3.99 -10.22 17.62
CA LYS A 217 2.71 -10.17 16.95
C LYS A 217 2.76 -9.15 15.83
N GLU A 218 2.16 -9.46 14.68
CA GLU A 218 1.98 -8.51 13.58
C GLU A 218 0.62 -7.81 13.76
N ILE A 219 0.68 -6.52 14.07
CA ILE A 219 -0.50 -5.69 14.37
C ILE A 219 -0.68 -4.66 13.26
N GLU A 220 -1.91 -4.53 12.77
CA GLU A 220 -2.26 -3.61 11.69
C GLU A 220 -3.33 -2.61 12.15
N VAL A 221 -3.18 -1.36 11.72
CA VAL A 221 -4.14 -0.27 11.98
C VAL A 221 -4.47 0.42 10.66
N ALA A 222 -5.76 0.57 10.38
CA ALA A 222 -6.22 1.32 9.21
C ALA A 222 -6.34 2.82 9.53
N VAL A 223 -5.91 3.65 8.59
CA VAL A 223 -5.96 5.11 8.67
C VAL A 223 -6.70 5.66 7.46
N LEU A 224 -7.65 6.55 7.69
CA LEU A 224 -8.32 7.36 6.67
C LEU A 224 -8.13 8.84 7.01
N GLY A 225 -7.85 9.67 6.03
CA GLY A 225 -7.80 11.11 6.28
C GLY A 225 -7.12 11.93 5.19
N TYR A 226 -7.15 13.23 5.44
CA TYR A 226 -6.39 14.28 4.76
C TYR A 226 -6.14 15.38 5.79
N ASN A 227 -7.02 16.40 5.91
CA ASN A 227 -6.92 17.42 6.97
C ASN A 227 -7.25 16.82 8.35
N GLU A 228 -8.27 15.97 8.43
CA GLU A 228 -8.59 15.18 9.62
C GLU A 228 -8.16 13.73 9.42
N VAL A 229 -7.56 13.14 10.46
CA VAL A 229 -7.05 11.76 10.43
C VAL A 229 -7.86 10.90 11.39
N LYS A 230 -8.44 9.83 10.86
CA LYS A 230 -9.20 8.80 11.59
C LYS A 230 -8.44 7.49 11.58
N THR A 231 -8.42 6.78 12.68
CA THR A 231 -7.74 5.49 12.85
C THR A 231 -8.69 4.46 13.45
N THR A 232 -8.50 3.20 13.10
CA THR A 232 -9.25 2.08 13.69
C THR A 232 -8.60 1.57 14.96
N ASP A 233 -9.30 0.71 15.69
CA ASP A 233 -8.67 -0.22 16.61
C ASP A 233 -7.74 -1.17 15.88
N PRO A 234 -6.69 -1.70 16.56
CA PRO A 234 -5.75 -2.61 15.93
C PRO A 234 -6.36 -3.98 15.64
N GLY A 235 -5.91 -4.63 14.57
CA GLY A 235 -6.11 -6.04 14.28
C GLY A 235 -4.78 -6.79 14.26
N GLU A 236 -4.80 -8.09 14.52
CA GLU A 236 -3.64 -8.97 14.42
C GLU A 236 -3.77 -9.87 13.18
N ILE A 237 -2.70 -9.95 12.39
CA ILE A 237 -2.57 -10.99 11.36
C ILE A 237 -1.82 -12.18 11.96
N VAL A 238 -2.46 -13.35 11.95
CA VAL A 238 -1.89 -14.56 12.52
C VAL A 238 -1.55 -15.52 11.40
N ASN A 239 -0.25 -15.81 11.25
CA ASN A 239 0.20 -16.86 10.33
C ASN A 239 -0.12 -18.24 10.93
N ILE A 240 -0.92 -19.06 10.23
CA ILE A 240 -1.30 -20.42 10.65
C ILE A 240 -0.41 -21.46 9.96
N SER A 241 0.28 -21.08 8.88
CA SER A 241 1.17 -21.99 8.16
C SER A 241 2.35 -22.40 9.03
N SER A 242 2.90 -23.58 8.77
CA SER A 242 4.10 -24.10 9.44
C SER A 242 5.40 -23.38 9.04
N THR A 243 5.30 -22.40 8.13
CA THR A 243 6.43 -21.55 7.73
C THR A 243 6.52 -20.36 8.68
N GLU A 244 7.70 -20.15 9.26
CA GLU A 244 7.96 -19.06 10.23
C GLU A 244 7.88 -17.65 9.59
N PHE A 245 7.56 -17.55 8.29
CA PHE A 245 7.56 -16.30 7.56
C PHE A 245 6.28 -16.12 6.74
N TYR A 246 5.64 -14.94 6.86
CA TYR A 246 4.44 -14.55 6.13
C TYR A 246 4.83 -14.04 4.73
N ASP A 247 5.00 -14.96 3.80
CA ASP A 247 5.38 -14.67 2.42
C ASP A 247 4.20 -14.36 1.49
N TYR A 248 4.50 -14.14 0.21
CA TYR A 248 3.48 -13.83 -0.81
C TYR A 248 2.42 -14.92 -0.94
N GLU A 249 2.81 -16.20 -0.92
CA GLU A 249 1.88 -17.33 -1.06
C GLU A 249 0.94 -17.42 0.15
N THR A 250 1.48 -17.21 1.35
CA THR A 250 0.71 -17.23 2.61
C THR A 250 -0.30 -16.08 2.68
N LYS A 251 0.04 -14.91 2.12
CA LYS A 251 -0.85 -13.72 2.11
C LYS A 251 -2.12 -13.90 1.28
N TYR A 252 -2.04 -14.68 0.21
CA TYR A 252 -3.13 -14.78 -0.78
C TYR A 252 -3.70 -16.18 -0.93
N THR A 253 -3.27 -17.15 -0.09
CA THR A 253 -3.81 -18.52 -0.07
C THR A 253 -4.81 -18.69 1.07
N ASP A 254 -6.03 -19.07 0.74
CA ASP A 254 -7.10 -19.30 1.73
C ASP A 254 -6.66 -20.30 2.82
N GLY A 255 -6.89 -19.93 4.09
CA GLY A 255 -6.65 -20.79 5.25
C GLY A 255 -5.20 -20.80 5.77
N GLN A 256 -4.28 -20.01 5.22
CA GLN A 256 -2.90 -19.91 5.72
C GLN A 256 -2.70 -18.75 6.70
N SER A 257 -3.62 -17.81 6.76
CA SER A 257 -3.63 -16.71 7.73
C SER A 257 -5.02 -16.52 8.34
N ARG A 258 -5.06 -15.94 9.53
CA ARG A 258 -6.28 -15.53 10.24
C ARG A 258 -6.14 -14.09 10.69
N MET A 259 -7.22 -13.34 10.62
CA MET A 259 -7.32 -11.98 11.15
C MET A 259 -8.07 -12.02 12.48
N ASP A 260 -7.46 -11.56 13.54
CA ASP A 260 -8.10 -11.37 14.83
C ASP A 260 -8.42 -9.89 15.00
N ILE A 261 -9.70 -9.52 14.88
CA ILE A 261 -10.20 -8.14 14.96
C ILE A 261 -11.29 -8.05 16.02
N PRO A 262 -11.11 -7.22 17.07
CA PRO A 262 -9.89 -6.45 17.38
C PRO A 262 -8.72 -7.35 17.81
N ALA A 263 -7.50 -6.84 17.72
CA ALA A 263 -6.30 -7.58 18.10
C ALA A 263 -6.36 -8.03 19.59
N PRO A 264 -6.00 -9.29 19.91
CA PRO A 264 -6.01 -9.81 21.28
C PRO A 264 -4.77 -9.34 22.08
N VAL A 265 -4.64 -8.03 22.24
CA VAL A 265 -3.66 -7.34 23.07
C VAL A 265 -4.39 -6.52 24.13
N ASP A 266 -3.66 -6.05 25.15
CA ASP A 266 -4.26 -5.19 26.19
C ASP A 266 -4.91 -3.95 25.54
N THR A 267 -6.20 -3.75 25.77
CA THR A 267 -6.97 -2.64 25.17
C THR A 267 -6.48 -1.26 25.61
N THR A 268 -5.73 -1.17 26.71
CA THR A 268 -5.05 0.06 27.15
C THR A 268 -3.96 0.52 26.17
N LEU A 269 -3.48 -0.38 25.29
CA LEU A 269 -2.51 -0.07 24.25
C LEU A 269 -3.13 0.45 22.95
N TYR A 270 -4.45 0.28 22.75
CA TYR A 270 -5.13 0.70 21.52
C TYR A 270 -4.92 2.19 21.20
N PRO A 271 -5.03 3.12 22.17
CA PRO A 271 -4.74 4.53 21.90
C PRO A 271 -3.31 4.76 21.40
N LYS A 272 -2.33 4.01 21.89
CA LYS A 272 -0.94 4.12 21.46
C LYS A 272 -0.75 3.65 20.01
N PHE A 273 -1.33 2.52 19.62
CA PHE A 273 -1.31 2.05 18.23
C PHE A 273 -1.96 3.07 17.30
N ARG A 274 -3.12 3.63 17.67
CA ARG A 274 -3.81 4.64 16.87
C ARG A 274 -2.99 5.92 16.71
N GLU A 275 -2.37 6.41 17.79
CA GLU A 275 -1.51 7.60 17.75
C GLU A 275 -0.29 7.38 16.86
N MET A 276 0.39 6.24 17.01
CA MET A 276 1.55 5.88 16.18
C MET A 276 1.16 5.74 14.71
N ALA A 277 0.01 5.13 14.39
CA ALA A 277 -0.50 5.02 13.02
C ALA A 277 -0.82 6.39 12.42
N ALA A 278 -1.49 7.28 13.17
CA ALA A 278 -1.75 8.64 12.73
C ALA A 278 -0.47 9.45 12.55
N THR A 279 0.54 9.24 13.39
CA THR A 279 1.86 9.87 13.27
C THR A 279 2.59 9.37 12.04
N ALA A 280 2.60 8.05 11.78
CA ALA A 280 3.20 7.46 10.59
C ALA A 280 2.55 7.98 9.29
N PHE A 281 1.22 8.11 9.29
CA PHE A 281 0.46 8.72 8.19
C PHE A 281 0.90 10.17 7.92
N ARG A 282 1.03 11.00 8.98
CA ARG A 282 1.50 12.38 8.85
C ARG A 282 2.96 12.46 8.43
N ALA A 283 3.81 11.55 8.91
CA ALA A 283 5.24 11.53 8.58
C ALA A 283 5.50 11.38 7.08
N ILE A 284 4.68 10.60 6.38
CA ILE A 284 4.76 10.46 4.92
C ILE A 284 3.94 11.52 4.16
N SER A 285 3.33 12.50 4.84
CA SER A 285 2.35 13.43 4.24
C SER A 285 1.16 12.70 3.61
N GLY A 286 0.63 11.69 4.30
CA GLY A 286 -0.43 10.80 3.82
C GLY A 286 -1.73 11.50 3.48
N SER A 287 -2.46 10.95 2.53
CA SER A 287 -3.82 11.35 2.17
C SER A 287 -4.63 10.16 1.68
N GLY A 288 -5.94 10.20 1.91
CA GLY A 288 -6.83 9.10 1.54
C GLY A 288 -6.75 7.94 2.54
N LEU A 289 -5.97 6.92 2.23
CA LEU A 289 -5.88 5.70 3.03
C LEU A 289 -4.44 5.23 3.24
N VAL A 290 -4.19 4.62 4.41
CA VAL A 290 -2.94 3.93 4.74
C VAL A 290 -3.25 2.79 5.69
N ARG A 291 -2.57 1.65 5.58
CA ARG A 291 -2.47 0.66 6.64
C ARG A 291 -1.09 0.76 7.26
N ALA A 292 -1.05 1.00 8.56
CA ALA A 292 0.18 1.02 9.34
C ALA A 292 0.38 -0.33 10.02
N ASP A 293 1.54 -0.93 9.81
CA ASP A 293 1.89 -2.28 10.25
C ASP A 293 2.94 -2.21 11.35
N PHE A 294 2.72 -2.95 12.45
CA PHE A 294 3.53 -2.90 13.66
C PHE A 294 3.97 -4.29 14.09
N PHE A 295 5.13 -4.33 14.76
CA PHE A 295 5.53 -5.45 15.59
C PHE A 295 5.24 -5.15 17.06
N TYR A 296 4.54 -6.05 17.74
CA TYR A 296 4.33 -6.01 19.18
C TYR A 296 5.06 -7.17 19.83
N THR A 297 6.10 -6.86 20.59
CA THR A 297 7.00 -7.87 21.16
C THR A 297 6.45 -8.49 22.46
N LYS A 298 7.05 -9.60 22.88
CA LYS A 298 6.73 -10.25 24.17
C LYS A 298 7.04 -9.37 25.38
N GLU A 299 8.01 -8.46 25.23
CA GLU A 299 8.40 -7.49 26.24
C GLU A 299 7.42 -6.31 26.34
N GLY A 300 6.43 -6.25 25.46
CA GLY A 300 5.42 -5.19 25.42
C GLY A 300 5.85 -3.94 24.66
N GLU A 301 6.88 -4.03 23.83
CA GLU A 301 7.35 -2.94 22.98
C GLU A 301 6.58 -2.93 21.66
N ILE A 302 6.29 -1.72 21.14
CA ILE A 302 5.61 -1.50 19.86
C ILE A 302 6.60 -0.82 18.93
N PHE A 303 6.89 -1.45 17.79
CA PHE A 303 7.72 -0.91 16.72
C PHE A 303 6.89 -0.75 15.45
N ILE A 304 6.98 0.41 14.79
CA ILE A 304 6.43 0.56 13.43
C ILE A 304 7.32 -0.23 12.45
N ASN A 305 6.70 -1.05 11.62
CA ASN A 305 7.38 -1.77 10.54
C ASN A 305 7.34 -0.97 9.25
N GLU A 306 6.14 -0.77 8.71
CA GLU A 306 5.93 -0.07 7.45
C GLU A 306 4.52 0.56 7.39
N VAL A 307 4.30 1.35 6.36
CA VAL A 307 2.97 1.78 5.92
C VAL A 307 2.71 1.31 4.49
N ASN A 308 1.47 0.91 4.23
CA ASN A 308 1.00 0.53 2.91
C ASN A 308 0.05 1.62 2.39
N THR A 309 0.44 2.28 1.30
CA THR A 309 -0.30 3.43 0.74
C THR A 309 -1.49 3.02 -0.13
N MET A 310 -1.53 1.76 -0.56
CA MET A 310 -2.69 1.12 -1.19
C MET A 310 -2.84 -0.32 -0.66
N PRO A 311 -3.31 -0.49 0.59
CA PRO A 311 -3.44 -1.81 1.19
C PRO A 311 -4.44 -2.68 0.44
N GLY A 312 -4.40 -4.00 0.68
CA GLY A 312 -5.43 -4.90 0.18
C GLY A 312 -6.82 -4.36 0.49
N PHE A 313 -7.67 -4.24 -0.54
CA PHE A 313 -8.95 -3.53 -0.45
C PHE A 313 -10.13 -4.36 -0.96
N THR A 314 -10.07 -5.70 -0.86
CA THR A 314 -11.27 -6.54 -0.99
C THR A 314 -12.09 -6.47 0.30
N PRO A 315 -13.40 -6.76 0.30
CA PRO A 315 -14.22 -6.72 1.53
C PRO A 315 -13.69 -7.59 2.69
N PHE A 316 -12.85 -8.58 2.37
CA PHE A 316 -12.26 -9.51 3.33
C PHE A 316 -10.79 -9.18 3.69
N SER A 317 -10.24 -8.11 3.12
CA SER A 317 -8.90 -7.63 3.48
C SER A 317 -8.90 -6.96 4.85
N MET A 318 -7.73 -6.93 5.52
CA MET A 318 -7.61 -6.35 6.86
C MET A 318 -8.10 -4.91 6.92
N PHE A 319 -7.72 -4.06 5.95
CA PHE A 319 -8.07 -2.63 5.97
C PHE A 319 -9.59 -2.40 6.06
N PRO A 320 -10.44 -2.95 5.15
CA PRO A 320 -11.89 -2.79 5.28
C PRO A 320 -12.47 -3.49 6.50
N SER A 321 -11.90 -4.64 6.89
CA SER A 321 -12.38 -5.41 8.06
C SER A 321 -12.17 -4.65 9.37
N LEU A 322 -11.07 -3.91 9.51
CA LEU A 322 -10.82 -3.03 10.65
C LEU A 322 -11.88 -1.92 10.74
N TRP A 323 -12.24 -1.29 9.61
CA TRP A 323 -13.29 -0.29 9.57
C TRP A 323 -14.67 -0.88 9.83
N ALA A 324 -14.95 -2.08 9.32
CA ALA A 324 -16.19 -2.80 9.60
C ALA A 324 -16.37 -3.07 11.11
N ASN A 325 -15.30 -3.40 11.83
CA ASN A 325 -15.30 -3.52 13.29
C ASN A 325 -15.63 -2.18 14.01
N MET A 326 -15.36 -1.06 13.34
CA MET A 326 -15.75 0.29 13.82
C MET A 326 -17.12 0.73 13.30
N ASN A 327 -17.93 -0.20 12.77
CA ASN A 327 -19.26 0.03 12.18
C ASN A 327 -19.25 0.95 10.94
N VAL A 328 -18.16 0.98 10.18
CA VAL A 328 -18.07 1.64 8.88
C VAL A 328 -18.10 0.57 7.79
N SER A 329 -19.13 0.56 6.97
CA SER A 329 -19.31 -0.43 5.91
C SER A 329 -18.38 -0.20 4.72
N TYR A 330 -18.15 -1.23 3.92
CA TYR A 330 -17.28 -1.14 2.75
C TYR A 330 -17.69 -0.06 1.73
N PRO A 331 -18.98 0.13 1.39
CA PRO A 331 -19.42 1.26 0.57
C PRO A 331 -19.15 2.62 1.23
N GLU A 332 -19.34 2.75 2.55
CA GLU A 332 -19.07 4.01 3.28
C GLU A 332 -17.59 4.38 3.26
N ILE A 333 -16.68 3.39 3.31
CA ILE A 333 -15.24 3.65 3.15
C ILE A 333 -14.96 4.22 1.76
N ILE A 334 -15.56 3.67 0.70
CA ILE A 334 -15.38 4.13 -0.68
C ILE A 334 -15.92 5.56 -0.84
N GLU A 335 -17.10 5.85 -0.30
CA GLU A 335 -17.69 7.21 -0.29
C GLU A 335 -16.80 8.22 0.44
N GLU A 336 -16.21 7.83 1.59
CA GLU A 336 -15.28 8.69 2.33
C GLU A 336 -14.00 8.94 1.52
N LEU A 337 -13.46 7.93 0.84
CA LEU A 337 -12.30 8.08 -0.03
C LEU A 337 -12.56 9.02 -1.22
N PHE A 338 -13.76 9.00 -1.80
CA PHE A 338 -14.14 9.96 -2.83
C PHE A 338 -14.18 11.38 -2.31
N LYS A 339 -14.74 11.60 -1.10
CA LYS A 339 -14.74 12.92 -0.44
C LYS A 339 -13.32 13.43 -0.19
N LEU A 340 -12.44 12.59 0.37
CA LEU A 340 -11.06 12.94 0.63
C LEU A 340 -10.29 13.28 -0.66
N ALA A 341 -10.58 12.57 -1.76
CA ALA A 341 -9.99 12.84 -3.07
C ALA A 341 -10.39 14.22 -3.59
N ILE A 342 -11.66 14.59 -3.48
CA ILE A 342 -12.17 15.90 -3.89
C ILE A 342 -11.63 16.99 -2.96
N GLU A 343 -11.66 16.80 -1.64
CA GLU A 343 -11.13 17.76 -0.67
C GLU A 343 -9.67 18.12 -0.99
N ARG A 344 -8.79 17.13 -1.17
CA ARG A 344 -7.40 17.35 -1.55
C ARG A 344 -7.26 18.05 -2.91
N TYR A 345 -8.09 17.70 -3.87
CA TYR A 345 -8.06 18.28 -5.21
C TYR A 345 -8.47 19.76 -5.20
N GLU A 346 -9.52 20.12 -4.46
CA GLU A 346 -9.97 21.52 -4.35
C GLU A 346 -8.94 22.36 -3.57
N ASP A 347 -8.39 21.87 -2.46
CA ASP A 347 -7.32 22.56 -1.72
C ASP A 347 -6.12 22.90 -2.63
N ARG A 348 -5.78 22.01 -3.56
CA ARG A 348 -4.70 22.27 -4.53
C ARG A 348 -5.05 23.33 -5.54
N LYS A 349 -6.31 23.38 -5.98
CA LYS A 349 -6.80 24.41 -6.92
C LYS A 349 -6.83 25.82 -6.31
N ASP A 350 -7.03 25.90 -5.00
CA ASP A 350 -7.06 27.19 -4.30
C ASP A 350 -5.67 27.85 -4.20
N LEU A 351 -4.60 27.10 -4.54
CA LEU A 351 -3.26 27.66 -4.58
C LEU A 351 -3.10 28.56 -5.81
N LEU A 352 -2.56 29.77 -5.57
CA LEU A 352 -2.27 30.72 -6.64
C LEU A 352 -1.20 30.15 -7.58
N THR A 353 -1.53 30.03 -8.86
CA THR A 353 -0.63 29.57 -9.93
C THR A 353 -0.26 30.68 -10.90
N GLU A 354 -0.92 31.86 -10.80
CA GLU A 354 -0.70 33.04 -11.65
C GLU A 354 -0.46 34.27 -10.74
N GLU A 355 0.42 35.18 -11.17
CA GLU A 355 0.65 36.49 -10.55
C GLU A 355 -0.34 37.55 -11.07
#